data_88fc630e7c79bedde3d5d2b2d95c4cc4
#
_entry.id   88fc630e7c79bedde3d5d2b2d95c4cc4
#
_cell.length_a   1.000
_cell.length_b   1.000
_cell.length_c   1.000
_cell.angle_alpha   90.00
_cell.angle_beta   90.00
_cell.angle_gamma   90.00
#
_symmetry.space_group_name_H-M   'P 1'
#
loop_
_entity.id
_entity.type
_entity.pdbx_description
1 polymer ?
#
loop_
_entity_poly.entity_id
_entity_poly.type
_entity_poly.pdbx_seq_one_letter_code
_entity_poly.pdbx_strand_id
1 'polypeptide(L)'
;MRLDAGLSIRRLAAEAGIDDGYLGQVERGEREPSLTVLVAIATALGGDTNVRLYPGTGPRLRDPIQARIVEALLRAAHPRWLPRVEVAVFRPARGVIDVVLQDRERPTVVAIEVHSELRRLEQQLRWAGEKAASLPTAAFWSIEPAGNAVESDGNAVESATNAAIHKLLILRSTRTNRELAERFSHTLAVAYPVSAIDAYRALTEPNVTWPGSALLWATVDGDEARLLDGAPRVSRRPGSVPTPREPQQPRG
;
A
#
# COMPACT_ATOMS: atom_id res chain seq x y z
N MET A 1 14.35 17.13 -25.24
CA MET A 1 14.51 16.05 -26.24
C MET A 1 14.55 16.57 -27.70
N ARG A 2 13.47 17.12 -28.30
CA ARG A 2 13.50 17.60 -29.70
C ARG A 2 14.51 18.74 -29.89
N LEU A 3 14.50 19.74 -29.02
CA LEU A 3 15.43 20.88 -29.07
C LEU A 3 16.88 20.43 -28.90
N ASP A 4 17.14 19.47 -28.03
CA ASP A 4 18.47 18.90 -27.78
C ASP A 4 18.96 18.10 -29.00
N ALA A 5 18.02 17.50 -29.76
CA ALA A 5 18.32 16.84 -31.05
C ALA A 5 18.45 17.82 -32.23
N GLY A 6 18.25 19.13 -31.99
CA GLY A 6 18.34 20.14 -33.05
C GLY A 6 17.25 20.05 -34.12
N LEU A 7 16.13 19.38 -33.85
CA LEU A 7 15.05 19.16 -34.82
C LEU A 7 13.99 20.27 -34.74
N SER A 8 13.54 20.75 -35.90
CA SER A 8 12.35 21.59 -35.97
C SER A 8 11.07 20.75 -35.78
N ILE A 9 9.96 21.39 -35.37
CA ILE A 9 8.66 20.72 -35.25
C ILE A 9 8.28 20.04 -36.57
N ARG A 10 8.42 20.73 -37.70
CA ARG A 10 8.10 20.19 -39.04
C ARG A 10 8.92 18.96 -39.39
N ARG A 11 10.19 18.97 -39.07
CA ARG A 11 11.08 17.84 -39.38
C ARG A 11 10.72 16.63 -38.51
N LEU A 12 10.53 16.81 -37.21
CA LEU A 12 10.13 15.72 -36.31
C LEU A 12 8.74 15.17 -36.69
N ALA A 13 7.78 16.03 -37.03
CA ALA A 13 6.46 15.61 -37.47
C ALA A 13 6.50 14.77 -38.75
N ALA A 14 7.31 15.20 -39.74
CA ALA A 14 7.51 14.44 -40.97
C ALA A 14 8.16 13.08 -40.74
N GLU A 15 9.19 13.00 -39.88
CA GLU A 15 9.87 11.75 -39.52
C GLU A 15 8.96 10.81 -38.68
N ALA A 16 8.07 11.38 -37.84
CA ALA A 16 7.08 10.62 -37.06
C ALA A 16 5.79 10.29 -37.85
N GLY A 17 5.63 10.79 -39.08
CA GLY A 17 4.43 10.58 -39.89
C GLY A 17 3.15 11.20 -39.33
N ILE A 18 3.26 12.36 -38.66
CA ILE A 18 2.15 13.09 -38.06
C ILE A 18 2.09 14.54 -38.51
N ASP A 19 0.96 15.20 -38.30
CA ASP A 19 0.79 16.61 -38.63
C ASP A 19 1.62 17.52 -37.69
N ASP A 20 2.24 18.57 -38.24
CA ASP A 20 3.11 19.45 -37.45
C ASP A 20 2.35 20.35 -36.48
N GLY A 21 1.13 20.76 -36.84
CA GLY A 21 0.23 21.47 -35.94
C GLY A 21 -0.21 20.61 -34.77
N TYR A 22 -0.53 19.33 -35.04
CA TYR A 22 -0.84 18.34 -33.99
C TYR A 22 0.35 18.10 -33.07
N LEU A 23 1.55 17.92 -33.60
CA LEU A 23 2.75 17.78 -32.77
C LEU A 23 2.97 19.01 -31.87
N GLY A 24 2.75 20.21 -32.43
CA GLY A 24 2.82 21.45 -31.64
C GLY A 24 1.82 21.50 -30.49
N GLN A 25 0.60 21.02 -30.68
CA GLN A 25 -0.40 20.91 -29.60
C GLN A 25 0.01 19.90 -28.52
N VAL A 26 0.57 18.76 -28.93
CA VAL A 26 1.09 17.74 -28.01
C VAL A 26 2.25 18.30 -27.17
N GLU A 27 3.22 19.02 -27.79
CA GLU A 27 4.34 19.62 -27.07
C GLU A 27 3.92 20.70 -26.05
N ARG A 28 2.84 21.43 -26.33
CA ARG A 28 2.28 22.42 -25.41
C ARG A 28 1.34 21.81 -24.35
N GLY A 29 1.10 20.48 -24.40
CA GLY A 29 0.19 19.81 -23.48
C GLY A 29 -1.29 20.08 -23.73
N GLU A 30 -1.65 20.65 -24.90
CA GLU A 30 -3.02 20.96 -25.30
C GLU A 30 -3.78 19.72 -25.80
N ARG A 31 -3.04 18.65 -26.11
CA ARG A 31 -3.61 17.40 -26.62
C ARG A 31 -2.84 16.19 -26.13
N GLU A 32 -3.57 15.15 -25.72
CA GLU A 32 -2.98 13.87 -25.34
C GLU A 32 -2.76 12.99 -26.59
N PRO A 33 -1.51 12.58 -26.88
CA PRO A 33 -1.21 11.70 -28.00
C PRO A 33 -1.57 10.25 -27.66
N SER A 34 -1.99 9.48 -28.67
CA SER A 34 -2.12 8.03 -28.52
C SER A 34 -0.74 7.38 -28.32
N LEU A 35 -0.74 6.16 -27.77
CA LEU A 35 0.50 5.40 -27.60
C LEU A 35 1.26 5.22 -28.92
N THR A 36 0.55 4.97 -30.01
CA THR A 36 1.14 4.85 -31.36
C THR A 36 1.87 6.12 -31.77
N VAL A 37 1.30 7.28 -31.50
CA VAL A 37 1.92 8.58 -31.80
C VAL A 37 3.15 8.80 -30.90
N LEU A 38 3.08 8.45 -29.61
CA LEU A 38 4.25 8.54 -28.72
C LEU A 38 5.42 7.66 -29.18
N VAL A 39 5.11 6.43 -29.62
CA VAL A 39 6.12 5.52 -30.19
C VAL A 39 6.74 6.11 -31.45
N ALA A 40 5.92 6.64 -32.35
CA ALA A 40 6.41 7.26 -33.58
C ALA A 40 7.33 8.47 -33.33
N ILE A 41 6.94 9.35 -32.40
CA ILE A 41 7.76 10.50 -31.98
C ILE A 41 9.07 10.02 -31.34
N ALA A 42 9.04 9.02 -30.46
CA ALA A 42 10.24 8.51 -29.82
C ALA A 42 11.20 7.87 -30.82
N THR A 43 10.68 7.08 -31.76
CA THR A 43 11.48 6.48 -32.84
C THR A 43 12.13 7.55 -33.74
N ALA A 44 11.38 8.58 -34.10
CA ALA A 44 11.90 9.72 -34.90
C ALA A 44 12.99 10.52 -34.16
N LEU A 45 12.98 10.50 -32.83
CA LEU A 45 14.03 11.07 -31.97
C LEU A 45 15.21 10.12 -31.72
N GLY A 46 15.23 8.94 -32.37
CA GLY A 46 16.27 7.93 -32.17
C GLY A 46 16.17 7.19 -30.83
N GLY A 47 15.03 7.27 -30.16
CA GLY A 47 14.78 6.62 -28.88
C GLY A 47 14.01 5.31 -29.01
N ASP A 48 14.25 4.37 -28.10
CA ASP A 48 13.45 3.17 -27.93
C ASP A 48 12.31 3.42 -26.95
N THR A 49 11.10 3.02 -27.32
CA THR A 49 9.93 3.11 -26.45
C THR A 49 9.63 1.76 -25.82
N ASN A 50 9.70 1.69 -24.50
CA ASN A 50 9.32 0.50 -23.75
C ASN A 50 8.05 0.79 -22.93
N VAL A 51 6.92 0.20 -23.32
CA VAL A 51 5.66 0.30 -22.58
C VAL A 51 5.52 -0.92 -21.70
N ARG A 52 5.60 -0.72 -20.39
CA ARG A 52 5.35 -1.76 -19.40
C ARG A 52 4.00 -1.52 -18.75
N LEU A 53 3.07 -2.44 -18.99
CA LEU A 53 1.81 -2.47 -18.28
C LEU A 53 2.04 -3.17 -16.93
N TYR A 54 1.92 -2.42 -15.87
CA TYR A 54 1.89 -2.99 -14.53
C TYR A 54 0.43 -3.21 -14.16
N PRO A 55 0.04 -4.43 -13.73
CA PRO A 55 -1.30 -4.63 -13.18
C PRO A 55 -1.45 -3.65 -12.02
N GLY A 56 -2.47 -2.82 -12.08
CA GLY A 56 -2.89 -1.73 -11.17
C GLY A 56 -2.29 -1.66 -9.77
N THR A 57 -0.96 -1.62 -9.66
CA THR A 57 -0.21 -1.42 -8.41
C THR A 57 0.00 0.07 -8.14
N GLY A 58 -0.70 0.94 -8.85
CA GLY A 58 -0.71 2.36 -8.57
C GLY A 58 -1.52 2.63 -7.31
N PRO A 59 -1.00 3.51 -6.44
CA PRO A 59 -1.71 3.91 -5.24
C PRO A 59 -2.89 4.73 -5.68
N ARG A 60 -4.02 4.23 -5.37
CA ARG A 60 -5.19 5.07 -5.27
C ARG A 60 -5.97 4.50 -4.10
N LEU A 61 -6.03 5.24 -3.02
CA LEU A 61 -7.13 5.23 -2.10
C LEU A 61 -8.41 5.53 -2.89
N ARG A 62 -8.65 4.72 -3.94
CA ARG A 62 -9.85 4.79 -4.80
C ARG A 62 -11.06 4.20 -4.09
N ASP A 63 -10.80 3.45 -3.03
CA ASP A 63 -11.82 2.91 -2.17
C ASP A 63 -12.03 3.87 -1.00
N PRO A 64 -13.17 4.57 -0.92
CA PRO A 64 -13.49 5.46 0.20
C PRO A 64 -13.38 4.76 1.55
N ILE A 65 -13.57 3.44 1.58
CA ILE A 65 -13.45 2.63 2.79
C ILE A 65 -12.00 2.54 3.24
N GLN A 66 -11.06 2.33 2.31
CA GLN A 66 -9.62 2.32 2.64
C GLN A 66 -9.18 3.69 3.17
N ALA A 67 -9.62 4.78 2.54
CA ALA A 67 -9.32 6.14 3.00
C ALA A 67 -9.76 6.36 4.45
N ARG A 68 -10.97 5.94 4.82
CA ARG A 68 -11.48 6.04 6.21
C ARG A 68 -10.66 5.21 7.19
N ILE A 69 -10.22 4.02 6.79
CA ILE A 69 -9.35 3.18 7.63
C ILE A 69 -7.99 3.85 7.82
N VAL A 70 -7.42 4.43 6.77
CA VAL A 70 -6.17 5.20 6.87
C VAL A 70 -6.33 6.40 7.81
N GLU A 71 -7.40 7.15 7.71
CA GLU A 71 -7.70 8.26 8.64
C GLU A 71 -7.82 7.76 10.09
N ALA A 72 -8.49 6.62 10.32
CA ALA A 72 -8.60 6.03 11.64
C ALA A 72 -7.23 5.60 12.19
N LEU A 73 -6.36 5.04 11.34
CA LEU A 73 -4.99 4.71 11.68
C LEU A 73 -4.20 5.95 12.10
N LEU A 74 -4.24 7.00 11.29
CA LEU A 74 -3.50 8.24 11.55
C LEU A 74 -3.98 8.95 12.83
N ARG A 75 -5.28 8.90 13.13
CA ARG A 75 -5.83 9.44 14.38
C ARG A 75 -5.44 8.62 15.60
N ALA A 76 -5.32 7.30 15.46
CA ALA A 76 -4.96 6.41 16.56
C ALA A 76 -3.46 6.39 16.84
N ALA A 77 -2.64 6.65 15.84
CA ALA A 77 -1.18 6.60 15.95
C ALA A 77 -0.65 7.66 16.92
N HIS A 78 0.19 7.24 17.88
CA HIS A 78 0.85 8.14 18.80
C HIS A 78 1.74 9.15 18.05
N PRO A 79 1.88 10.41 18.49
CA PRO A 79 2.69 11.46 17.83
C PRO A 79 4.16 11.11 17.58
N ARG A 80 4.73 10.10 18.23
CA ARG A 80 6.08 9.60 17.93
C ARG A 80 6.21 9.05 16.50
N TRP A 81 5.10 8.58 15.93
CA TRP A 81 5.07 8.06 14.58
C TRP A 81 5.01 9.20 13.58
N LEU A 82 5.95 9.22 12.63
CA LEU A 82 5.92 10.09 11.47
C LEU A 82 5.23 9.34 10.32
N PRO A 83 3.97 9.68 10.00
CA PRO A 83 3.24 8.99 8.95
C PRO A 83 3.61 9.56 7.57
N ARG A 84 3.67 8.66 6.58
CA ARG A 84 3.74 8.97 5.16
C ARG A 84 2.72 8.11 4.45
N VAL A 85 1.88 8.72 3.65
CA VAL A 85 0.86 8.02 2.85
C VAL A 85 1.33 7.84 1.42
N GLU A 86 0.87 6.77 0.77
CA GLU A 86 1.14 6.48 -0.65
C GLU A 86 2.64 6.51 -1.01
N VAL A 87 3.43 5.77 -0.26
CA VAL A 87 4.88 5.74 -0.44
C VAL A 87 5.27 4.87 -1.63
N ALA A 88 5.81 5.51 -2.67
CA ALA A 88 6.32 4.80 -3.84
C ALA A 88 7.65 4.09 -3.54
N VAL A 89 7.77 2.83 -3.97
CA VAL A 89 8.97 2.01 -3.88
C VAL A 89 9.31 1.42 -5.24
N PHE A 90 10.60 1.09 -5.50
CA PHE A 90 11.06 0.78 -6.85
C PHE A 90 11.84 -0.52 -7.00
N ARG A 91 12.56 -0.99 -5.98
CA ARG A 91 13.41 -2.20 -6.03
C ARG A 91 13.42 -2.90 -4.66
N PRO A 92 13.36 -4.23 -4.59
CA PRO A 92 13.24 -5.20 -5.68
C PRO A 92 11.86 -5.19 -6.37
N ALA A 93 10.81 -4.70 -5.72
CA ALA A 93 9.48 -4.56 -6.30
C ALA A 93 9.13 -3.08 -6.52
N ARG A 94 8.46 -2.81 -7.63
CA ARG A 94 7.87 -1.51 -7.88
C ARG A 94 6.41 -1.51 -7.40
N GLY A 95 6.06 -0.51 -6.57
CA GLY A 95 4.70 -0.41 -6.07
C GLY A 95 4.53 0.81 -5.19
N VAL A 96 3.42 0.84 -4.47
CA VAL A 96 3.13 1.86 -3.47
C VAL A 96 2.64 1.17 -2.21
N ILE A 97 3.14 1.62 -1.08
CA ILE A 97 2.71 1.22 0.25
C ILE A 97 1.68 2.24 0.72
N ASP A 98 0.54 1.78 1.20
CA ASP A 98 -0.57 2.69 1.56
C ASP A 98 -0.17 3.68 2.66
N VAL A 99 0.48 3.20 3.72
CA VAL A 99 1.03 4.05 4.78
C VAL A 99 2.37 3.50 5.26
N VAL A 100 3.31 4.38 5.53
CA VAL A 100 4.56 4.07 6.24
C VAL A 100 4.60 4.89 7.52
N LEU A 101 4.81 4.23 8.66
CA LEU A 101 5.07 4.87 9.93
C LEU A 101 6.55 4.73 10.27
N GLN A 102 7.21 5.84 10.51
CA GLN A 102 8.60 5.90 10.98
C GLN A 102 8.61 6.34 12.44
N ASP A 103 9.26 5.57 13.31
CA ASP A 103 9.45 5.97 14.70
C ASP A 103 10.51 7.08 14.77
N ARG A 104 10.21 8.19 15.46
CA ARG A 104 11.12 9.33 15.61
C ARG A 104 12.23 9.07 16.62
N GLU A 105 12.02 8.11 17.50
CA GLU A 105 12.89 7.84 18.64
C GLU A 105 13.71 6.55 18.45
N ARG A 106 13.28 5.65 17.55
CA ARG A 106 13.87 4.33 17.37
C ARG A 106 14.06 4.01 15.89
N PRO A 107 15.06 3.23 15.52
CA PRO A 107 15.27 2.82 14.13
C PRO A 107 14.24 1.77 13.69
N THR A 108 12.96 2.17 13.66
CA THR A 108 11.84 1.29 13.34
C THR A 108 10.96 1.92 12.29
N VAL A 109 10.65 1.15 11.26
CA VAL A 109 9.73 1.53 10.18
C VAL A 109 8.67 0.46 10.00
N VAL A 110 7.41 0.85 9.88
CA VAL A 110 6.28 -0.05 9.67
C VAL A 110 5.64 0.23 8.33
N ALA A 111 5.72 -0.74 7.42
CA ALA A 111 5.03 -0.74 6.13
C ALA A 111 3.61 -1.25 6.30
N ILE A 112 2.61 -0.45 5.97
CA ILE A 112 1.20 -0.73 6.24
C ILE A 112 0.44 -0.86 4.92
N GLU A 113 -0.24 -1.99 4.77
CA GLU A 113 -1.21 -2.23 3.69
C GLU A 113 -2.62 -2.27 4.29
N VAL A 114 -3.57 -1.61 3.63
CA VAL A 114 -4.96 -1.52 4.06
C VAL A 114 -5.85 -2.19 3.03
N HIS A 115 -6.64 -3.18 3.45
CA HIS A 115 -7.53 -3.90 2.55
C HIS A 115 -8.98 -3.85 3.05
N SER A 116 -9.86 -3.27 2.25
CA SER A 116 -11.32 -3.35 2.46
C SER A 116 -11.84 -4.75 2.17
N GLU A 117 -11.22 -5.46 1.23
CA GLU A 117 -11.56 -6.82 0.85
C GLU A 117 -10.28 -7.65 0.64
N LEU A 118 -10.23 -8.82 1.26
CA LEU A 118 -9.13 -9.76 1.12
C LEU A 118 -9.39 -10.65 -0.11
N ARG A 119 -8.58 -10.47 -1.16
CA ARG A 119 -8.62 -11.27 -2.39
C ARG A 119 -7.22 -11.80 -2.67
N ARG A 120 -7.11 -13.06 -3.14
CA ARG A 120 -5.83 -13.67 -3.52
C ARG A 120 -4.74 -13.48 -2.43
N LEU A 121 -5.04 -13.99 -1.23
CA LEU A 121 -4.22 -13.79 -0.03
C LEU A 121 -2.72 -13.99 -0.27
N GLU A 122 -2.32 -15.10 -0.87
CA GLU A 122 -0.90 -15.42 -1.10
C GLU A 122 -0.18 -14.35 -1.94
N GLN A 123 -0.85 -13.84 -2.98
CA GLN A 123 -0.31 -12.77 -3.81
C GLN A 123 -0.17 -11.47 -3.03
N GLN A 124 -1.16 -11.14 -2.19
CA GLN A 124 -1.13 -9.92 -1.35
C GLN A 124 -0.01 -10.01 -0.30
N LEU A 125 0.16 -11.17 0.34
CA LEU A 125 1.23 -11.39 1.32
C LEU A 125 2.62 -11.27 0.69
N ARG A 126 2.80 -11.87 -0.49
CA ARG A 126 4.06 -11.76 -1.24
C ARG A 126 4.34 -10.30 -1.60
N TRP A 127 3.38 -9.61 -2.19
CA TRP A 127 3.55 -8.21 -2.57
C TRP A 127 3.82 -7.29 -1.38
N ALA A 128 3.14 -7.49 -0.25
CA ALA A 128 3.41 -6.75 0.97
C ALA A 128 4.87 -6.96 1.44
N GLY A 129 5.37 -8.20 1.34
CA GLY A 129 6.76 -8.51 1.65
C GLY A 129 7.76 -7.85 0.70
N GLU A 130 7.52 -7.97 -0.61
CA GLU A 130 8.37 -7.37 -1.65
C GLU A 130 8.38 -5.83 -1.57
N LYS A 131 7.23 -5.19 -1.33
CA LYS A 131 7.14 -3.74 -1.14
C LYS A 131 7.87 -3.29 0.13
N ALA A 132 7.69 -3.99 1.24
CA ALA A 132 8.41 -3.68 2.47
C ALA A 132 9.92 -3.79 2.29
N ALA A 133 10.41 -4.83 1.62
CA ALA A 133 11.83 -4.98 1.27
C ALA A 133 12.34 -3.87 0.33
N SER A 134 11.44 -3.20 -0.39
CA SER A 134 11.77 -2.12 -1.33
C SER A 134 11.78 -0.73 -0.67
N LEU A 135 11.40 -0.61 0.61
CA LEU A 135 11.39 0.67 1.35
C LEU A 135 12.71 1.46 1.31
N PRO A 136 13.90 0.83 1.36
CA PRO A 136 15.15 1.56 1.24
C PRO A 136 15.32 2.33 -0.07
N THR A 137 14.47 2.08 -1.08
CA THR A 137 14.45 2.83 -2.34
C THR A 137 13.46 3.99 -2.38
N ALA A 138 12.72 4.19 -1.31
CA ALA A 138 11.76 5.29 -1.21
C ALA A 138 12.49 6.64 -1.03
N ALA A 139 11.93 7.69 -1.62
CA ALA A 139 12.56 9.01 -1.63
C ALA A 139 12.90 9.56 -0.23
N PHE A 140 12.11 9.21 0.78
CA PHE A 140 12.33 9.69 2.14
C PHE A 140 13.44 8.93 2.89
N TRP A 141 13.85 7.75 2.43
CA TRP A 141 14.82 6.91 3.12
C TRP A 141 16.21 7.54 3.18
N SER A 142 16.54 8.36 2.19
CA SER A 142 17.81 9.07 2.08
C SER A 142 17.80 10.46 2.74
N ILE A 143 16.65 10.89 3.29
CA ILE A 143 16.50 12.19 3.96
C ILE A 143 16.63 11.92 5.46
N GLU A 144 17.68 12.46 6.05
CA GLU A 144 17.91 12.47 7.50
C GLU A 144 16.68 12.97 8.27
N PRO A 145 16.43 12.43 9.49
CA PRO A 145 15.41 13.01 10.35
C PRO A 145 15.71 14.50 10.56
N ALA A 146 14.82 15.36 10.10
CA ALA A 146 14.88 16.79 10.30
C ALA A 146 14.72 17.09 11.81
N GLY A 147 15.83 17.15 12.52
CA GLY A 147 15.87 17.47 13.94
C GLY A 147 17.30 17.63 14.41
N ASN A 148 17.79 18.89 14.37
CA ASN A 148 19.06 19.38 14.89
C ASN A 148 20.32 18.93 14.13
N ALA A 149 20.71 19.77 13.17
CA ALA A 149 22.09 19.90 12.77
C ALA A 149 22.91 20.38 13.99
N VAL A 150 23.40 19.42 14.77
CA VAL A 150 24.59 19.60 15.56
C VAL A 150 25.67 18.85 14.80
N GLU A 151 26.64 19.61 14.29
CA GLU A 151 27.87 19.08 13.74
C GLU A 151 28.46 18.07 14.74
N SER A 152 28.39 16.80 14.42
CA SER A 152 29.22 15.79 15.06
C SER A 152 29.42 14.63 14.10
N ASP A 153 30.65 14.52 13.65
CA ASP A 153 31.40 13.35 13.20
C ASP A 153 30.62 12.13 12.70
N GLY A 154 30.65 11.93 11.37
CA GLY A 154 30.76 10.62 10.69
C GLY A 154 29.74 9.51 10.93
N ASN A 155 28.91 9.57 11.97
CA ASN A 155 28.12 8.43 12.46
C ASN A 155 26.59 8.52 12.16
N ALA A 156 26.11 9.61 11.57
CA ALA A 156 24.68 9.83 11.32
C ALA A 156 24.16 9.08 10.05
N VAL A 157 25.04 8.77 9.12
CA VAL A 157 24.69 8.05 7.88
C VAL A 157 24.40 6.57 8.15
N GLU A 158 24.95 5.99 9.23
CA GLU A 158 24.70 4.58 9.61
C GLU A 158 23.31 4.33 10.22
N SER A 159 22.66 5.32 10.79
CA SER A 159 21.39 5.15 11.52
C SER A 159 20.18 4.91 10.63
N ALA A 160 20.14 5.45 9.42
CA ALA A 160 19.04 5.22 8.48
C ALA A 160 19.17 3.87 7.75
N THR A 161 20.38 3.36 7.61
CA THR A 161 20.67 2.11 6.92
C THR A 161 20.28 0.87 7.74
N ASN A 162 20.03 1.01 9.04
CA ASN A 162 19.84 -0.10 9.98
C ASN A 162 18.43 -0.14 10.61
N ALA A 163 17.45 0.57 10.04
CA ALA A 163 16.09 0.56 10.57
C ALA A 163 15.42 -0.81 10.39
N ALA A 164 14.85 -1.34 11.46
CA ALA A 164 14.05 -2.56 11.39
C ALA A 164 12.74 -2.28 10.65
N ILE A 165 12.52 -2.99 9.54
CA ILE A 165 11.32 -2.87 8.72
C ILE A 165 10.32 -3.95 9.13
N HIS A 166 9.15 -3.54 9.57
CA HIS A 166 8.04 -4.41 9.92
C HIS A 166 6.85 -4.20 9.00
N LYS A 167 5.95 -5.17 8.93
CA LYS A 167 4.73 -5.10 8.14
C LYS A 167 3.52 -5.03 9.06
N LEU A 168 2.55 -4.21 8.68
CA LEU A 168 1.24 -4.20 9.29
C LEU A 168 0.18 -4.37 8.20
N LEU A 169 -0.66 -5.38 8.34
CA LEU A 169 -1.84 -5.55 7.51
C LEU A 169 -3.06 -5.06 8.29
N ILE A 170 -3.82 -4.13 7.72
CA ILE A 170 -5.10 -3.71 8.30
C ILE A 170 -6.23 -4.23 7.42
N LEU A 171 -7.09 -5.07 7.98
CA LEU A 171 -8.24 -5.64 7.30
C LEU A 171 -9.55 -5.04 7.79
N ARG A 172 -10.42 -4.68 6.85
CA ARG A 172 -11.80 -4.36 7.21
C ARG A 172 -12.48 -5.60 7.80
N SER A 173 -13.13 -5.45 8.95
CA SER A 173 -13.87 -6.51 9.64
C SER A 173 -15.21 -6.80 8.99
N THR A 174 -15.18 -7.36 7.77
CA THR A 174 -16.38 -7.93 7.13
C THR A 174 -16.51 -9.41 7.44
N ARG A 175 -17.71 -9.98 7.24
CA ARG A 175 -17.94 -11.41 7.40
C ARG A 175 -16.98 -12.22 6.50
N THR A 176 -16.92 -11.85 5.21
CA THR A 176 -16.06 -12.52 4.22
C THR A 176 -14.58 -12.48 4.60
N ASN A 177 -14.07 -11.32 5.02
CA ASN A 177 -12.67 -11.21 5.43
C ASN A 177 -12.37 -12.04 6.67
N ARG A 178 -13.29 -12.11 7.64
CA ARG A 178 -13.13 -12.95 8.84
C ARG A 178 -13.11 -14.42 8.52
N GLU A 179 -14.05 -14.89 7.69
CA GLU A 179 -14.11 -16.29 7.24
C GLU A 179 -12.86 -16.69 6.45
N LEU A 180 -12.34 -15.78 5.60
CA LEU A 180 -11.09 -16.00 4.88
C LEU A 180 -9.89 -16.03 5.84
N ALA A 181 -9.80 -15.10 6.78
CA ALA A 181 -8.72 -15.07 7.75
C ALA A 181 -8.73 -16.30 8.67
N GLU A 182 -9.89 -16.81 9.05
CA GLU A 182 -10.03 -18.06 9.80
C GLU A 182 -9.55 -19.26 8.98
N ARG A 183 -9.98 -19.35 7.70
CA ARG A 183 -9.55 -20.41 6.77
C ARG A 183 -8.03 -20.45 6.57
N PHE A 184 -7.39 -19.30 6.50
CA PHE A 184 -5.95 -19.16 6.27
C PHE A 184 -5.19 -18.70 7.52
N SER A 185 -5.72 -19.03 8.69
CA SER A 185 -5.17 -18.57 10.00
C SER A 185 -3.70 -18.92 10.18
N HIS A 186 -3.29 -20.13 9.78
CA HIS A 186 -1.89 -20.54 9.87
C HIS A 186 -0.97 -19.69 8.96
N THR A 187 -1.38 -19.46 7.71
CA THR A 187 -0.61 -18.63 6.76
C THR A 187 -0.48 -17.19 7.26
N LEU A 188 -1.57 -16.64 7.80
CA LEU A 188 -1.56 -15.30 8.38
C LEU A 188 -0.70 -15.23 9.65
N ALA A 189 -0.75 -16.23 10.52
CA ALA A 189 0.07 -16.28 11.72
C ALA A 189 1.57 -16.36 11.43
N VAL A 190 1.96 -17.04 10.34
CA VAL A 190 3.36 -17.06 9.89
C VAL A 190 3.79 -15.69 9.32
N ALA A 191 2.93 -15.04 8.53
CA ALA A 191 3.25 -13.76 7.92
C ALA A 191 3.19 -12.57 8.89
N TYR A 192 2.33 -12.67 9.92
CA TYR A 192 2.03 -11.66 10.93
C TYR A 192 1.94 -12.31 12.32
N PRO A 193 3.10 -12.69 12.90
CA PRO A 193 3.13 -13.49 14.13
C PRO A 193 2.77 -12.72 15.40
N VAL A 194 2.76 -11.39 15.35
CA VAL A 194 2.50 -10.56 16.53
C VAL A 194 1.00 -10.41 16.78
N SER A 195 0.62 -10.43 18.05
CA SER A 195 -0.77 -10.26 18.45
C SER A 195 -1.30 -8.87 18.08
N ALA A 196 -2.60 -8.79 17.75
CA ALA A 196 -3.25 -7.52 17.44
C ALA A 196 -3.19 -6.54 18.62
N ILE A 197 -3.32 -7.04 19.87
CA ILE A 197 -3.26 -6.22 21.08
C ILE A 197 -1.90 -5.56 21.23
N ASP A 198 -0.80 -6.32 21.08
CA ASP A 198 0.55 -5.77 21.23
C ASP A 198 0.88 -4.75 20.13
N ALA A 199 0.46 -5.03 18.89
CA ALA A 199 0.63 -4.09 17.80
C ALA A 199 -0.21 -2.81 18.00
N TYR A 200 -1.44 -2.94 18.47
CA TYR A 200 -2.31 -1.80 18.78
C TYR A 200 -1.73 -0.92 19.89
N ARG A 201 -1.23 -1.54 20.96
CA ARG A 201 -0.55 -0.82 22.06
C ARG A 201 0.70 -0.11 21.54
N ALA A 202 1.52 -0.78 20.76
CA ALA A 202 2.72 -0.16 20.18
C ALA A 202 2.39 0.97 19.21
N LEU A 203 1.23 0.94 18.55
CA LEU A 203 0.76 2.03 17.71
C LEU A 203 0.34 3.26 18.53
N THR A 204 -0.37 3.04 19.64
CA THR A 204 -1.10 4.09 20.37
C THR A 204 -0.39 4.60 21.64
N GLU A 205 0.51 3.82 22.22
CA GLU A 205 1.20 4.17 23.47
C GLU A 205 2.63 4.69 23.22
N PRO A 206 3.13 5.67 24.01
CA PRO A 206 4.41 6.33 23.75
C PRO A 206 5.62 5.42 23.92
N ASN A 207 5.62 4.56 24.93
CA ASN A 207 6.81 3.84 25.38
C ASN A 207 6.87 2.37 24.95
N VAL A 208 5.91 1.91 24.17
CA VAL A 208 5.84 0.52 23.71
C VAL A 208 6.61 0.35 22.42
N THR A 209 7.65 -0.47 22.45
CA THR A 209 8.43 -0.82 21.24
C THR A 209 7.57 -1.59 20.26
N TRP A 210 7.74 -1.33 18.96
CA TRP A 210 7.03 -2.09 17.93
C TRP A 210 7.47 -3.56 17.96
N PRO A 211 6.53 -4.51 18.13
CA PRO A 211 6.88 -5.90 18.44
C PRO A 211 7.20 -6.77 17.21
N GLY A 212 6.93 -6.31 15.99
CA GLY A 212 7.13 -7.09 14.77
C GLY A 212 5.99 -6.96 13.76
N SER A 213 5.92 -7.87 12.79
CA SER A 213 4.85 -7.85 11.79
C SER A 213 3.52 -8.34 12.39
N ALA A 214 2.44 -7.58 12.14
CA ALA A 214 1.13 -7.81 12.77
C ALA A 214 -0.04 -7.62 11.81
N LEU A 215 -1.20 -8.15 12.20
CA LEU A 215 -2.48 -7.94 11.54
C LEU A 215 -3.44 -7.25 12.51
N LEU A 216 -3.97 -6.09 12.12
CA LEU A 216 -5.04 -5.40 12.81
C LEU A 216 -6.35 -5.46 12.02
N TRP A 217 -7.43 -5.26 12.72
CA TRP A 217 -8.75 -5.16 12.14
C TRP A 217 -9.30 -3.74 12.26
N ALA A 218 -10.12 -3.35 11.29
CA ALA A 218 -10.86 -2.09 11.33
C ALA A 218 -12.34 -2.33 11.08
N THR A 219 -13.20 -1.67 11.84
CA THR A 219 -14.63 -1.54 11.52
C THR A 219 -14.87 -0.26 10.77
N VAL A 220 -15.82 -0.29 9.84
CA VAL A 220 -16.30 0.90 9.11
C VAL A 220 -17.81 0.89 9.19
N ASP A 221 -18.36 1.94 9.78
CA ASP A 221 -19.80 2.16 9.92
C ASP A 221 -20.13 3.58 9.40
N GLY A 222 -20.91 3.65 8.31
CA GLY A 222 -21.13 4.90 7.61
C GLY A 222 -19.81 5.58 7.21
N ASP A 223 -19.60 6.79 7.70
CA ASP A 223 -18.40 7.59 7.44
C ASP A 223 -17.29 7.41 8.49
N GLU A 224 -17.56 6.65 9.56
CA GLU A 224 -16.59 6.40 10.61
C GLU A 224 -15.84 5.08 10.43
N ALA A 225 -14.54 5.11 10.70
CA ALA A 225 -13.72 3.91 10.83
C ALA A 225 -13.00 3.90 12.19
N ARG A 226 -12.82 2.69 12.73
CA ARG A 226 -12.10 2.45 13.99
C ARG A 226 -11.19 1.24 13.86
N LEU A 227 -9.97 1.36 14.37
CA LEU A 227 -9.10 0.20 14.57
C LEU A 227 -9.59 -0.62 15.78
N LEU A 228 -9.41 -1.93 15.68
CA LEU A 228 -9.70 -2.85 16.79
C LEU A 228 -8.40 -3.27 17.45
N ASP A 229 -8.41 -3.32 18.77
CA ASP A 229 -7.32 -3.80 19.63
C ASP A 229 -7.21 -5.34 19.69
N GLY A 230 -8.11 -6.05 19.00
CA GLY A 230 -8.15 -7.50 18.98
C GLY A 230 -8.84 -8.06 17.74
N ALA A 231 -8.75 -9.37 17.57
CA ALA A 231 -9.45 -10.06 16.50
C ALA A 231 -10.98 -10.00 16.72
N PRO A 232 -11.77 -9.64 15.71
CA PRO A 232 -13.22 -9.61 15.83
C PRO A 232 -13.76 -11.02 16.03
N ARG A 233 -14.65 -11.20 17.00
CA ARG A 233 -15.30 -12.50 17.24
C ARG A 233 -16.19 -12.85 16.05
N VAL A 234 -16.04 -14.06 15.52
CA VAL A 234 -16.96 -14.60 14.52
C VAL A 234 -18.25 -14.97 15.28
N SER A 235 -19.32 -14.21 15.12
CA SER A 235 -20.63 -14.61 15.62
C SER A 235 -21.08 -15.88 14.88
N ARG A 236 -20.92 -17.05 15.50
CA ARG A 236 -21.63 -18.24 15.05
C ARG A 236 -23.12 -17.95 15.25
N ARG A 237 -23.92 -17.92 14.19
CA ARG A 237 -25.37 -18.01 14.33
C ARG A 237 -25.65 -19.27 15.16
N PRO A 238 -26.44 -19.18 16.23
CA PRO A 238 -26.92 -20.39 16.89
C PRO A 238 -27.60 -21.23 15.80
N GLY A 239 -27.08 -22.45 15.59
CA GLY A 239 -27.63 -23.37 14.62
C GLY A 239 -29.10 -23.54 14.90
N SER A 240 -29.95 -23.38 13.89
CA SER A 240 -31.35 -23.79 13.94
C SER A 240 -31.36 -25.27 14.34
N VAL A 241 -31.76 -25.55 15.57
CA VAL A 241 -32.03 -26.88 16.04
C VAL A 241 -33.06 -27.47 15.06
N PRO A 242 -32.77 -28.59 14.41
CA PRO A 242 -33.79 -29.21 13.56
C PRO A 242 -34.96 -29.62 14.45
N THR A 243 -36.13 -29.05 14.18
CA THR A 243 -37.37 -29.43 14.84
C THR A 243 -37.59 -30.95 14.64
N PRO A 244 -37.76 -31.73 15.71
CA PRO A 244 -38.05 -33.16 15.55
C PRO A 244 -39.30 -33.34 14.68
N ARG A 245 -39.19 -34.12 13.62
CA ARG A 245 -40.36 -34.53 12.82
C ARG A 245 -41.29 -35.33 13.73
N GLU A 246 -42.51 -34.85 13.89
CA GLU A 246 -43.59 -35.59 14.49
C GLU A 246 -43.79 -36.92 13.77
N PRO A 247 -43.93 -38.06 14.49
CA PRO A 247 -44.18 -39.33 13.85
C PRO A 247 -45.58 -39.31 13.22
N GLN A 248 -45.64 -39.54 11.91
CA GLN A 248 -46.89 -39.74 11.19
C GLN A 248 -47.59 -41.01 11.74
N GLN A 249 -48.79 -40.85 12.27
CA GLN A 249 -49.66 -41.93 12.66
C GLN A 249 -50.10 -42.70 11.37
N PRO A 250 -50.09 -44.03 11.40
CA PRO A 250 -50.62 -44.81 10.29
C PRO A 250 -52.14 -44.65 10.22
N ARG A 251 -52.65 -44.29 9.06
CA ARG A 251 -54.08 -44.32 8.76
C ARG A 251 -54.49 -45.77 8.59
N GLY A 252 -55.40 -46.23 9.48
CA GLY A 252 -56.21 -47.47 9.32
C GLY A 252 -57.31 -47.28 8.33
#